data_0b52231700d6559e57a6c61b0da07111
#
_entry.id   0b52231700d6559e57a6c61b0da07111
#
_cell.length_a   1.000
_cell.length_b   1.000
_cell.length_c   1.000
_cell.angle_alpha   90.00
_cell.angle_beta   90.00
_cell.angle_gamma   90.00
#
_symmetry.space_group_name_H-M   'P 1'
#
loop_
_entity.id
_entity.type
_entity.pdbx_description
1 polymer ?
#
loop_
_entity_poly.entity_id
_entity_poly.type
_entity_poly.pdbx_seq_one_letter_code
_entity_poly.pdbx_strand_id
1 'polypeptide(L)'
;MSNRLFQSVIHQMKDAVDRTIGVIDETGVIIACSELVKIGEVRQSIRDELAYTTDIVVTGGYTYRPLSGGVKREYIVFVEGEDAESDKISRLLCVALGNIKNLYDEKYDKGSFIKNIILDNILPSDIYIKSKELHFNAEDCRVVFLVKFLGKTDMMPFEMLQNMFPDKARDYVISVGEHDIVLVKEVKAGAENRDMEKIATNIVDTMSSEFYTKVSIGVSTIVDNIKDLARAYKEAQIALDVGKVFETEKSVVSYENLGIGRLIYQLPTTLCEMFLQEVFKKGSLESLDRETLMTIQCFFENNLNVSETSRKLFVHRNTLVYRLEKIRKLTGLDLREFEHAITFKVALMVKKYLSSKPSKY
;
A
#
# COMPACT_ATOMS: atom_id res chain seq x y z
N MET A 1 26.60 -10.34 0.79
CA MET A 1 26.33 -10.78 -0.61
C MET A 1 26.99 -9.89 -1.63
N SER A 2 26.99 -8.58 -1.46
CA SER A 2 27.66 -7.61 -2.36
C SER A 2 29.15 -7.88 -2.57
N ASN A 3 29.85 -8.41 -1.55
CA ASN A 3 31.30 -8.69 -1.61
C ASN A 3 31.69 -9.67 -2.74
N ARG A 4 30.89 -10.73 -2.95
CA ARG A 4 31.15 -11.70 -4.04
C ARG A 4 30.94 -11.07 -5.42
N LEU A 5 29.94 -10.20 -5.53
CA LEU A 5 29.63 -9.49 -6.76
C LEU A 5 30.77 -8.55 -7.15
N PHE A 6 31.21 -7.68 -6.22
CA PHE A 6 32.31 -6.78 -6.45
C PHE A 6 33.60 -7.55 -6.76
N GLN A 7 33.90 -8.62 -6.02
CA GLN A 7 35.07 -9.44 -6.27
C GLN A 7 35.10 -10.07 -7.66
N SER A 8 33.94 -10.54 -8.17
CA SER A 8 33.83 -11.08 -9.53
C SER A 8 34.17 -10.04 -10.58
N VAL A 9 33.67 -8.81 -10.42
CA VAL A 9 33.92 -7.71 -11.37
C VAL A 9 35.38 -7.24 -11.31
N ILE A 10 35.91 -7.05 -10.09
CA ILE A 10 37.32 -6.67 -9.89
C ILE A 10 38.25 -7.72 -10.49
N HIS A 11 37.93 -9.01 -10.35
CA HIS A 11 38.71 -10.09 -10.94
C HIS A 11 38.70 -10.05 -12.48
N GLN A 12 37.56 -9.76 -13.10
CA GLN A 12 37.44 -9.62 -14.56
C GLN A 12 38.21 -8.39 -15.08
N MET A 13 38.24 -7.30 -14.29
CA MET A 13 38.94 -6.08 -14.68
C MET A 13 40.44 -6.14 -14.42
N LYS A 14 40.92 -7.11 -13.63
CA LYS A 14 42.34 -7.27 -13.31
C LYS A 14 43.24 -7.37 -14.55
N ASP A 15 42.77 -8.08 -15.58
CA ASP A 15 43.55 -8.29 -16.80
C ASP A 15 43.58 -7.06 -17.72
N ALA A 16 42.70 -6.10 -17.49
CA ALA A 16 42.61 -4.85 -18.25
C ALA A 16 43.24 -3.65 -17.56
N VAL A 17 43.62 -3.80 -16.27
CA VAL A 17 44.15 -2.71 -15.44
C VAL A 17 45.43 -3.18 -14.78
N ASP A 18 46.57 -2.58 -15.21
CA ASP A 18 47.91 -2.91 -14.69
C ASP A 18 48.18 -2.34 -13.28
N ARG A 19 47.16 -2.08 -12.48
CA ARG A 19 47.21 -1.51 -11.13
C ARG A 19 46.35 -2.27 -10.16
N THR A 20 46.69 -2.19 -8.88
CA THR A 20 45.82 -2.75 -7.83
C THR A 20 44.54 -1.93 -7.74
N ILE A 21 43.39 -2.61 -7.89
CA ILE A 21 42.08 -2.03 -7.79
C ILE A 21 41.22 -2.78 -6.74
N GLY A 22 40.30 -2.09 -6.09
CA GLY A 22 39.44 -2.74 -5.11
C GLY A 22 38.32 -1.86 -4.57
N VAL A 23 37.58 -2.42 -3.61
CA VAL A 23 36.44 -1.79 -2.96
C VAL A 23 36.54 -1.94 -1.45
N ILE A 24 36.26 -0.86 -0.74
CA ILE A 24 36.21 -0.76 0.72
C ILE A 24 34.74 -0.56 1.13
N ASP A 25 34.33 -1.15 2.23
CA ASP A 25 33.00 -0.94 2.81
C ASP A 25 32.94 0.29 3.76
N GLU A 26 31.77 0.54 4.32
CA GLU A 26 31.52 1.64 5.27
C GLU A 26 32.35 1.55 6.56
N THR A 27 32.90 0.38 6.90
CA THR A 27 33.75 0.16 8.08
C THR A 27 35.24 0.38 7.78
N GLY A 28 35.59 0.61 6.51
CA GLY A 28 36.97 0.77 6.05
C GLY A 28 37.68 -0.55 5.72
N VAL A 29 36.95 -1.66 5.66
CA VAL A 29 37.49 -2.99 5.33
C VAL A 29 37.51 -3.19 3.82
N ILE A 30 38.61 -3.70 3.26
CA ILE A 30 38.69 -4.10 1.86
C ILE A 30 37.88 -5.36 1.65
N ILE A 31 36.77 -5.22 0.91
CA ILE A 31 35.79 -6.32 0.65
C ILE A 31 36.02 -6.99 -0.72
N ALA A 32 36.70 -6.31 -1.63
CA ALA A 32 37.06 -6.84 -2.94
C ALA A 32 38.39 -6.21 -3.40
N CYS A 33 39.29 -7.00 -3.97
CA CYS A 33 40.56 -6.52 -4.46
C CYS A 33 41.12 -7.41 -5.57
N SER A 34 41.84 -6.81 -6.53
CA SER A 34 42.61 -7.56 -7.56
C SER A 34 43.74 -8.40 -6.95
N GLU A 35 44.27 -7.96 -5.81
CA GLU A 35 45.19 -8.73 -4.97
C GLU A 35 44.44 -9.33 -3.79
N LEU A 36 44.19 -10.65 -3.86
CA LEU A 36 43.39 -11.37 -2.87
C LEU A 36 43.94 -11.29 -1.43
N VAL A 37 45.22 -11.12 -1.28
CA VAL A 37 45.91 -11.02 0.04
C VAL A 37 45.48 -9.78 0.81
N LYS A 38 45.08 -8.71 0.13
CA LYS A 38 44.65 -7.44 0.74
C LYS A 38 43.22 -7.45 1.23
N ILE A 39 42.42 -8.48 0.88
CA ILE A 39 41.02 -8.59 1.32
C ILE A 39 41.00 -8.80 2.84
N GLY A 40 40.20 -7.98 3.53
CA GLY A 40 40.11 -7.99 5.00
C GLY A 40 41.02 -6.98 5.69
N GLU A 41 41.94 -6.33 4.98
CA GLU A 41 42.73 -5.21 5.54
C GLU A 41 41.80 -4.01 5.85
N VAL A 42 42.12 -3.32 6.96
CA VAL A 42 41.35 -2.14 7.41
C VAL A 42 42.10 -0.87 7.08
N ARG A 43 41.44 0.06 6.38
CA ARG A 43 41.96 1.39 6.03
C ARG A 43 41.15 2.50 6.71
N GLN A 44 41.27 2.57 8.03
CA GLN A 44 40.44 3.47 8.87
C GLN A 44 40.63 4.97 8.57
N SER A 45 41.87 5.43 8.24
CA SER A 45 42.17 6.84 7.94
C SER A 45 41.33 7.41 6.77
N ILE A 46 40.98 6.56 5.81
CA ILE A 46 40.27 6.98 4.59
C ILE A 46 38.82 7.28 4.83
N ARG A 47 38.18 6.59 5.78
CA ARG A 47 36.82 6.85 6.20
C ARG A 47 36.68 8.28 6.74
N ASP A 48 37.60 8.71 7.58
CA ASP A 48 37.55 10.02 8.22
C ASP A 48 37.80 11.14 7.20
N GLU A 49 38.77 10.95 6.27
CA GLU A 49 39.03 11.90 5.20
C GLU A 49 37.86 12.05 4.21
N LEU A 50 37.22 10.94 3.82
CA LEU A 50 36.05 10.96 2.95
C LEU A 50 34.80 11.46 3.64
N ALA A 51 34.71 11.49 4.95
CA ALA A 51 33.59 12.08 5.67
C ALA A 51 33.43 13.58 5.39
N TYR A 52 34.51 14.26 5.07
CA TYR A 52 34.55 15.71 4.86
C TYR A 52 34.63 16.15 3.38
N THR A 53 34.91 15.21 2.44
CA THR A 53 35.01 15.51 1.00
C THR A 53 34.01 14.71 0.16
N THR A 54 33.43 15.39 -0.82
CA THR A 54 32.40 14.76 -1.70
C THR A 54 33.01 14.08 -2.92
N ASP A 55 34.26 14.28 -3.23
CA ASP A 55 34.84 13.90 -4.50
C ASP A 55 35.86 12.75 -4.39
N ILE A 56 37.11 13.08 -4.42
CA ILE A 56 38.22 12.16 -4.53
C ILE A 56 39.21 12.42 -3.39
N VAL A 57 39.74 11.35 -2.83
CA VAL A 57 40.86 11.45 -1.86
C VAL A 57 42.05 10.72 -2.45
N VAL A 58 43.21 11.39 -2.46
CA VAL A 58 44.46 10.84 -2.95
C VAL A 58 45.41 10.80 -1.78
N THR A 59 45.74 9.61 -1.30
CA THR A 59 46.61 9.42 -0.13
C THR A 59 47.24 8.04 -0.11
N GLY A 60 48.49 7.94 0.42
CA GLY A 60 49.17 6.67 0.65
C GLY A 60 49.43 5.83 -0.62
N GLY A 61 49.63 6.49 -1.76
CA GLY A 61 49.88 5.81 -3.03
C GLY A 61 48.63 5.32 -3.72
N TYR A 62 47.43 5.73 -3.28
CA TYR A 62 46.12 5.31 -3.84
C TYR A 62 45.18 6.48 -4.07
N THR A 63 44.31 6.30 -5.06
CA THR A 63 43.20 7.19 -5.36
C THR A 63 41.92 6.54 -4.92
N TYR A 64 41.13 7.21 -4.06
CA TYR A 64 39.88 6.74 -3.51
C TYR A 64 38.70 7.56 -4.00
N ARG A 65 37.60 6.89 -4.39
CA ARG A 65 36.36 7.53 -4.88
C ARG A 65 35.12 6.84 -4.31
N PRO A 66 34.14 7.60 -3.75
CA PRO A 66 32.86 7.01 -3.36
C PRO A 66 32.13 6.39 -4.55
N LEU A 67 31.55 5.21 -4.37
CA LEU A 67 30.85 4.48 -5.43
C LEU A 67 29.55 5.18 -5.84
N SER A 68 28.86 5.88 -4.91
CA SER A 68 27.63 6.61 -5.17
C SER A 68 27.69 8.02 -4.58
N GLY A 69 27.10 8.99 -5.30
CA GLY A 69 27.02 10.40 -4.88
C GLY A 69 25.96 10.73 -3.81
N GLY A 70 25.44 9.75 -3.08
CA GLY A 70 24.42 9.94 -2.04
C GLY A 70 24.97 10.26 -0.65
N VAL A 71 24.07 10.62 0.28
CA VAL A 71 24.40 10.98 1.67
C VAL A 71 24.99 9.79 2.45
N LYS A 72 24.63 8.54 2.09
CA LYS A 72 25.22 7.31 2.62
C LYS A 72 26.29 6.77 1.69
N ARG A 73 27.54 6.78 2.15
CA ARG A 73 28.70 6.23 1.46
C ARG A 73 28.93 4.79 1.91
N GLU A 74 28.20 3.87 1.32
CA GLU A 74 28.27 2.45 1.67
C GLU A 74 29.55 1.79 1.15
N TYR A 75 30.08 2.26 0.00
CA TYR A 75 31.23 1.66 -0.66
C TYR A 75 32.14 2.72 -1.26
N ILE A 76 33.45 2.43 -1.23
CA ILE A 76 34.51 3.29 -1.77
C ILE A 76 35.38 2.45 -2.69
N VAL A 77 35.56 2.89 -3.92
CA VAL A 77 36.50 2.30 -4.87
C VAL A 77 37.89 2.86 -4.63
N PHE A 78 38.91 2.03 -4.73
CA PHE A 78 40.29 2.48 -4.72
C PHE A 78 41.12 1.94 -5.89
N VAL A 79 42.10 2.72 -6.34
CA VAL A 79 43.03 2.41 -7.40
C VAL A 79 44.42 2.80 -6.97
N GLU A 80 45.41 1.93 -7.18
CA GLU A 80 46.80 2.22 -6.92
C GLU A 80 47.30 3.33 -7.88
N GLY A 81 47.99 4.32 -7.30
CA GLY A 81 48.50 5.49 -8.01
C GLY A 81 47.80 6.78 -7.57
N GLU A 82 48.54 7.91 -7.81
CA GLU A 82 48.12 9.28 -7.45
C GLU A 82 48.08 10.19 -8.68
N ASP A 83 48.02 9.61 -9.87
CA ASP A 83 48.11 10.29 -11.16
C ASP A 83 46.76 10.38 -11.89
N ALA A 84 46.77 11.09 -13.02
CA ALA A 84 45.54 11.26 -13.84
C ALA A 84 44.97 9.95 -14.39
N GLU A 85 45.81 8.91 -14.49
CA GLU A 85 45.35 7.60 -14.98
C GLU A 85 44.58 6.85 -13.88
N SER A 86 45.07 6.87 -12.62
CA SER A 86 44.34 6.31 -11.48
C SER A 86 43.00 7.02 -11.26
N ASP A 87 42.91 8.34 -11.49
CA ASP A 87 41.64 9.07 -11.46
C ASP A 87 40.66 8.57 -12.55
N LYS A 88 41.11 8.40 -13.80
CA LYS A 88 40.28 7.87 -14.89
C LYS A 88 39.77 6.45 -14.58
N ILE A 89 40.67 5.58 -14.12
CA ILE A 89 40.35 4.21 -13.78
C ILE A 89 39.30 4.19 -12.62
N SER A 90 39.49 5.03 -11.58
CA SER A 90 38.54 5.11 -10.46
C SER A 90 37.15 5.53 -10.91
N ARG A 91 37.03 6.46 -11.88
CA ARG A 91 35.73 6.86 -12.46
C ARG A 91 35.06 5.72 -13.23
N LEU A 92 35.82 5.00 -14.07
CA LEU A 92 35.30 3.86 -14.83
C LEU A 92 34.82 2.73 -13.92
N LEU A 93 35.62 2.44 -12.86
CA LEU A 93 35.24 1.47 -11.84
C LEU A 93 33.96 1.86 -11.10
N CYS A 94 33.81 3.14 -10.71
CA CYS A 94 32.59 3.63 -10.07
C CYS A 94 31.36 3.45 -10.98
N VAL A 95 31.46 3.76 -12.26
CA VAL A 95 30.36 3.57 -13.21
C VAL A 95 30.03 2.08 -13.38
N ALA A 96 31.04 1.23 -13.57
CA ALA A 96 30.85 -0.20 -13.75
C ALA A 96 30.25 -0.87 -12.53
N LEU A 97 30.86 -0.67 -11.36
CA LEU A 97 30.41 -1.28 -10.09
C LEU A 97 29.07 -0.70 -9.62
N GLY A 98 28.84 0.60 -9.84
CA GLY A 98 27.57 1.25 -9.53
C GLY A 98 26.41 0.68 -10.35
N ASN A 99 26.59 0.52 -11.65
CA ASN A 99 25.56 -0.10 -12.51
C ASN A 99 25.28 -1.55 -12.12
N ILE A 100 26.32 -2.33 -11.84
CA ILE A 100 26.16 -3.73 -11.41
C ILE A 100 25.49 -3.83 -10.05
N LYS A 101 25.84 -2.94 -9.10
CA LYS A 101 25.14 -2.85 -7.80
C LYS A 101 23.66 -2.54 -8.00
N ASN A 102 23.33 -1.54 -8.80
CA ASN A 102 21.94 -1.16 -9.06
C ASN A 102 21.14 -2.31 -9.70
N LEU A 103 21.68 -2.99 -10.69
CA LEU A 103 21.05 -4.18 -11.31
C LEU A 103 20.86 -5.32 -10.31
N TYR A 104 21.84 -5.50 -9.40
CA TYR A 104 21.73 -6.50 -8.34
C TYR A 104 20.64 -6.12 -7.33
N ASP A 105 20.64 -4.87 -6.88
CA ASP A 105 19.66 -4.36 -5.92
C ASP A 105 18.24 -4.44 -6.51
N GLU A 106 18.05 -4.07 -7.79
CA GLU A 106 16.78 -4.26 -8.50
C GLU A 106 16.34 -5.71 -8.59
N LYS A 107 17.28 -6.62 -8.92
CA LYS A 107 16.99 -8.06 -9.05
C LYS A 107 16.56 -8.68 -7.72
N TYR A 108 17.16 -8.23 -6.61
CA TYR A 108 16.90 -8.76 -5.27
C TYR A 108 16.03 -7.83 -4.41
N ASP A 109 15.40 -6.82 -5.02
CA ASP A 109 14.48 -5.93 -4.33
C ASP A 109 13.17 -6.65 -4.04
N LYS A 110 12.95 -6.94 -2.74
CA LYS A 110 11.71 -7.54 -2.25
C LYS A 110 10.51 -6.62 -2.45
N GLY A 111 10.70 -5.31 -2.39
CA GLY A 111 9.64 -4.33 -2.62
C GLY A 111 9.13 -4.38 -4.05
N SER A 112 10.02 -4.38 -5.05
CA SER A 112 9.66 -4.54 -6.45
C SER A 112 9.02 -5.90 -6.75
N PHE A 113 9.47 -6.96 -6.08
CA PHE A 113 8.85 -8.28 -6.19
C PHE A 113 7.40 -8.27 -5.70
N ILE A 114 7.13 -7.72 -4.50
CA ILE A 114 5.78 -7.57 -3.96
C ILE A 114 4.93 -6.67 -4.86
N LYS A 115 5.49 -5.56 -5.37
CA LYS A 115 4.80 -4.67 -6.32
C LYS A 115 4.31 -5.42 -7.56
N ASN A 116 5.16 -6.27 -8.13
CA ASN A 116 4.79 -7.06 -9.30
C ASN A 116 3.69 -8.08 -8.99
N ILE A 117 3.68 -8.66 -7.78
CA ILE A 117 2.61 -9.58 -7.35
C ILE A 117 1.28 -8.83 -7.19
N ILE A 118 1.23 -7.73 -6.43
CA ILE A 118 -0.02 -7.00 -6.17
C ILE A 118 -0.63 -6.42 -7.45
N LEU A 119 0.21 -6.07 -8.45
CA LEU A 119 -0.22 -5.56 -9.75
C LEU A 119 -0.52 -6.65 -10.79
N ASP A 120 -0.41 -7.94 -10.41
CA ASP A 120 -0.64 -9.09 -11.30
C ASP A 120 0.32 -9.14 -12.51
N ASN A 121 1.54 -8.63 -12.34
CA ASN A 121 2.58 -8.51 -13.39
C ASN A 121 3.56 -9.69 -13.40
N ILE A 122 3.32 -10.74 -12.60
CA ILE A 122 4.17 -11.92 -12.48
C ILE A 122 3.33 -13.19 -12.53
N LEU A 123 3.82 -14.20 -13.25
CA LEU A 123 3.10 -15.46 -13.33
C LEU A 123 3.14 -16.21 -11.98
N PRO A 124 2.07 -16.91 -11.59
CA PRO A 124 2.02 -17.67 -10.33
C PRO A 124 3.16 -18.67 -10.16
N SER A 125 3.62 -19.32 -11.26
CA SER A 125 4.78 -20.21 -11.27
C SER A 125 6.08 -19.51 -10.84
N ASP A 126 6.24 -18.26 -11.28
CA ASP A 126 7.46 -17.49 -11.07
C ASP A 126 7.51 -16.89 -9.65
N ILE A 127 6.35 -16.68 -9.02
CA ILE A 127 6.25 -16.23 -7.63
C ILE A 127 7.00 -17.20 -6.71
N TYR A 128 6.79 -18.51 -6.88
CA TYR A 128 7.45 -19.51 -6.05
C TYR A 128 8.97 -19.53 -6.24
N ILE A 129 9.43 -19.45 -7.48
CA ILE A 129 10.87 -19.46 -7.80
C ILE A 129 11.53 -18.21 -7.21
N LYS A 130 10.97 -17.03 -7.47
CA LYS A 130 11.50 -15.77 -6.97
C LYS A 130 11.45 -15.65 -5.44
N SER A 131 10.41 -16.17 -4.78
CA SER A 131 10.35 -16.21 -3.32
C SER A 131 11.56 -16.94 -2.72
N LYS A 132 11.96 -18.07 -3.31
CA LYS A 132 13.16 -18.82 -2.88
C LYS A 132 14.45 -18.05 -3.14
N GLU A 133 14.60 -17.44 -4.32
CA GLU A 133 15.76 -16.62 -4.67
C GLU A 133 15.95 -15.43 -3.73
N LEU A 134 14.85 -14.79 -3.36
CA LEU A 134 14.82 -13.62 -2.47
C LEU A 134 14.86 -13.99 -0.98
N HIS A 135 14.89 -15.27 -0.64
CA HIS A 135 14.72 -15.74 0.74
C HIS A 135 13.49 -15.11 1.41
N PHE A 136 12.38 -15.12 0.68
CA PHE A 136 11.11 -14.58 1.11
C PHE A 136 10.21 -15.71 1.61
N ASN A 137 9.69 -15.59 2.82
CA ASN A 137 8.75 -16.60 3.32
C ASN A 137 7.38 -16.37 2.66
N ALA A 138 6.98 -17.32 1.82
CA ALA A 138 5.75 -17.25 1.04
C ALA A 138 4.48 -17.51 1.87
N GLU A 139 4.62 -18.16 3.04
CA GLU A 139 3.50 -18.65 3.88
C GLU A 139 3.22 -17.77 5.09
N ASP A 140 3.91 -16.60 5.22
CA ASP A 140 3.59 -15.67 6.27
C ASP A 140 2.25 -15.00 5.99
N CYS A 141 1.45 -14.82 7.07
CA CYS A 141 0.20 -14.09 6.99
C CYS A 141 0.44 -12.62 6.71
N ARG A 142 -0.29 -12.06 5.74
CA ARG A 142 -0.18 -10.65 5.33
C ARG A 142 -1.53 -10.02 5.09
N VAL A 143 -1.57 -8.73 5.26
CA VAL A 143 -2.74 -7.89 4.96
C VAL A 143 -2.31 -6.71 4.08
N VAL A 144 -3.20 -6.30 3.20
CA VAL A 144 -2.98 -5.16 2.30
C VAL A 144 -3.82 -3.98 2.76
N PHE A 145 -3.16 -2.85 3.00
CA PHE A 145 -3.78 -1.55 3.21
C PHE A 145 -3.54 -0.69 1.98
N LEU A 146 -4.59 -0.28 1.30
CA LEU A 146 -4.52 0.71 0.24
C LEU A 146 -4.82 2.08 0.85
N VAL A 147 -3.80 2.91 0.95
CA VAL A 147 -3.88 4.27 1.49
C VAL A 147 -3.99 5.25 0.35
N LYS A 148 -5.12 5.95 0.26
CA LYS A 148 -5.39 6.98 -0.73
C LYS A 148 -5.32 8.36 -0.09
N PHE A 149 -4.42 9.18 -0.57
CA PHE A 149 -4.24 10.56 -0.12
C PHE A 149 -5.26 11.48 -0.79
N LEU A 150 -5.97 12.26 0.04
CA LEU A 150 -7.05 13.14 -0.40
C LEU A 150 -6.56 14.60 -0.35
N GLY A 151 -6.20 15.15 -1.50
CA GLY A 151 -5.73 16.53 -1.62
C GLY A 151 -4.24 16.64 -1.94
N LYS A 152 -3.78 17.89 -2.09
CA LYS A 152 -2.36 18.19 -2.30
C LYS A 152 -1.64 18.15 -0.95
N THR A 153 -0.50 17.50 -0.91
CA THR A 153 0.42 17.51 0.23
C THR A 153 1.78 18.02 -0.24
N ASP A 154 2.44 18.82 0.59
CA ASP A 154 3.78 19.35 0.31
C ASP A 154 4.88 18.32 0.59
N MET A 155 4.55 17.24 1.31
CA MET A 155 5.47 16.15 1.63
C MET A 155 5.19 14.94 0.74
N MET A 156 6.21 14.11 0.52
CA MET A 156 6.06 12.86 -0.24
C MET A 156 5.25 11.83 0.57
N PRO A 157 4.04 11.45 0.13
CA PRO A 157 3.17 10.49 0.84
C PRO A 157 3.85 9.17 1.17
N PHE A 158 4.73 8.72 0.27
CA PHE A 158 5.51 7.49 0.43
C PHE A 158 6.43 7.54 1.66
N GLU A 159 7.16 8.65 1.84
CA GLU A 159 8.10 8.81 2.95
C GLU A 159 7.38 8.87 4.30
N MET A 160 6.22 9.53 4.36
CA MET A 160 5.39 9.58 5.55
C MET A 160 5.03 8.17 6.02
N LEU A 161 4.47 7.36 5.11
CA LEU A 161 4.05 6.00 5.46
C LEU A 161 5.25 5.09 5.76
N GLN A 162 6.37 5.25 5.05
CA GLN A 162 7.58 4.47 5.28
C GLN A 162 8.20 4.73 6.66
N ASN A 163 8.13 5.97 7.15
CA ASN A 163 8.61 6.33 8.50
C ASN A 163 7.75 5.69 9.61
N MET A 164 6.45 5.52 9.37
CA MET A 164 5.56 4.81 10.30
C MET A 164 5.85 3.30 10.35
N PHE A 165 6.35 2.72 9.25
CA PHE A 165 6.65 1.28 9.13
C PHE A 165 8.11 1.06 8.74
N PRO A 166 9.06 1.22 9.71
CA PRO A 166 10.50 1.17 9.42
C PRO A 166 11.04 -0.26 9.19
N ASP A 167 10.30 -1.31 9.59
CA ASP A 167 10.71 -2.70 9.42
C ASP A 167 10.53 -3.18 7.97
N LYS A 168 11.50 -2.84 7.12
CA LYS A 168 11.52 -3.22 5.69
C LYS A 168 11.65 -4.72 5.43
N ALA A 169 11.84 -5.54 6.46
CA ALA A 169 11.88 -6.99 6.31
C ALA A 169 10.47 -7.60 6.35
N ARG A 170 9.52 -6.94 7.02
CA ARG A 170 8.15 -7.41 7.24
C ARG A 170 7.09 -6.53 6.62
N ASP A 171 7.34 -5.22 6.55
CA ASP A 171 6.38 -4.21 6.11
C ASP A 171 6.86 -3.57 4.80
N TYR A 172 6.08 -3.74 3.73
CA TYR A 172 6.43 -3.22 2.41
C TYR A 172 5.52 -2.06 2.05
N VAL A 173 6.08 -0.86 2.02
CA VAL A 173 5.42 0.35 1.53
C VAL A 173 5.72 0.51 0.06
N ILE A 174 4.69 0.57 -0.79
CA ILE A 174 4.80 0.51 -2.25
C ILE A 174 3.94 1.61 -2.87
N SER A 175 4.55 2.47 -3.68
CA SER A 175 3.80 3.43 -4.48
C SER A 175 3.23 2.73 -5.73
N VAL A 176 1.91 2.78 -5.88
CA VAL A 176 1.17 2.23 -7.04
C VAL A 176 0.55 3.33 -7.90
N GLY A 177 0.54 4.57 -7.42
CA GLY A 177 0.07 5.77 -8.12
C GLY A 177 0.64 7.02 -7.45
N GLU A 178 0.28 8.18 -7.98
CA GLU A 178 0.75 9.48 -7.45
C GLU A 178 0.25 9.72 -6.01
N HIS A 179 -0.99 9.33 -5.73
CA HIS A 179 -1.65 9.50 -4.44
C HIS A 179 -2.07 8.18 -3.78
N ASP A 180 -1.72 7.05 -4.40
CA ASP A 180 -2.12 5.71 -3.96
C ASP A 180 -0.89 4.93 -3.50
N ILE A 181 -0.84 4.62 -2.20
CA ILE A 181 0.24 3.86 -1.59
C ILE A 181 -0.32 2.60 -0.96
N VAL A 182 0.37 1.50 -1.18
CA VAL A 182 0.04 0.21 -0.61
C VAL A 182 1.01 -0.12 0.52
N LEU A 183 0.49 -0.46 1.67
CA LEU A 183 1.23 -1.12 2.74
C LEU A 183 0.86 -2.61 2.72
N VAL A 184 1.83 -3.46 2.44
CA VAL A 184 1.72 -4.91 2.66
C VAL A 184 2.38 -5.23 3.98
N LYS A 185 1.58 -5.56 4.98
CA LYS A 185 2.05 -5.78 6.35
C LYS A 185 2.01 -7.26 6.72
N GLU A 186 3.12 -7.77 7.27
CA GLU A 186 3.14 -9.08 7.90
C GLU A 186 2.40 -9.04 9.24
N VAL A 187 1.56 -10.04 9.47
CA VAL A 187 0.76 -10.17 10.70
C VAL A 187 0.92 -11.57 11.30
N LYS A 188 0.65 -11.68 12.58
CA LYS A 188 0.72 -12.98 13.26
C LYS A 188 -0.43 -13.88 12.79
N ALA A 189 -0.18 -15.18 12.73
CA ALA A 189 -1.24 -16.15 12.48
C ALA A 189 -2.33 -16.04 13.57
N GLY A 190 -3.60 -15.98 13.14
CA GLY A 190 -4.73 -15.77 14.04
C GLY A 190 -5.00 -14.31 14.42
N ALA A 191 -4.36 -13.33 13.77
CA ALA A 191 -4.72 -11.93 13.92
C ALA A 191 -6.18 -11.69 13.46
N GLU A 192 -6.89 -10.83 14.17
CA GLU A 192 -8.29 -10.50 13.89
C GLU A 192 -8.41 -9.22 13.05
N ASN A 193 -9.49 -9.09 12.29
CA ASN A 193 -9.77 -7.88 11.52
C ASN A 193 -9.83 -6.60 12.35
N ARG A 194 -10.29 -6.70 13.59
CA ARG A 194 -10.29 -5.55 14.52
C ARG A 194 -8.90 -4.96 14.75
N ASP A 195 -7.88 -5.80 14.74
CA ASP A 195 -6.49 -5.32 14.90
C ASP A 195 -6.02 -4.61 13.63
N MET A 196 -6.46 -5.08 12.47
CA MET A 196 -6.18 -4.42 11.18
C MET A 196 -6.86 -3.04 11.11
N GLU A 197 -8.11 -2.95 11.58
CA GLU A 197 -8.81 -1.66 11.65
C GLU A 197 -8.13 -0.67 12.62
N LYS A 198 -7.60 -1.14 13.74
CA LYS A 198 -6.80 -0.30 14.65
C LYS A 198 -5.53 0.24 13.97
N ILE A 199 -4.82 -0.61 13.23
CA ILE A 199 -3.64 -0.18 12.47
C ILE A 199 -4.03 0.89 11.45
N ALA A 200 -5.09 0.66 10.68
CA ALA A 200 -5.58 1.63 9.71
C ALA A 200 -6.03 2.94 10.36
N THR A 201 -6.72 2.87 11.51
CA THR A 201 -7.13 4.06 12.26
C THR A 201 -5.91 4.84 12.76
N ASN A 202 -4.89 4.16 13.29
CA ASN A 202 -3.64 4.81 13.71
C ASN A 202 -2.94 5.52 12.54
N ILE A 203 -2.97 4.95 11.33
CA ILE A 203 -2.45 5.63 10.14
C ILE A 203 -3.24 6.90 9.85
N VAL A 204 -4.58 6.84 9.86
CA VAL A 204 -5.45 8.01 9.63
C VAL A 204 -5.17 9.09 10.66
N ASP A 205 -5.11 8.73 11.94
CA ASP A 205 -4.90 9.67 13.05
C ASP A 205 -3.52 10.34 12.95
N THR A 206 -2.46 9.58 12.68
CA THR A 206 -1.10 10.11 12.50
C THR A 206 -1.03 11.03 11.28
N MET A 207 -1.59 10.63 10.13
CA MET A 207 -1.62 11.46 8.92
C MET A 207 -2.37 12.77 9.15
N SER A 208 -3.46 12.73 9.92
CA SER A 208 -4.25 13.91 10.23
C SER A 208 -3.58 14.82 11.26
N SER A 209 -3.01 14.27 12.34
CA SER A 209 -2.47 15.03 13.47
C SER A 209 -1.07 15.58 13.20
N GLU A 210 -0.19 14.79 12.58
CA GLU A 210 1.22 15.17 12.38
C GLU A 210 1.47 15.80 11.01
N PHE A 211 0.75 15.34 9.98
CA PHE A 211 0.98 15.79 8.60
C PHE A 211 -0.16 16.64 8.03
N TYR A 212 -1.23 16.88 8.79
CA TYR A 212 -2.40 17.65 8.36
C TYR A 212 -2.99 17.16 7.02
N THR A 213 -2.86 15.85 6.76
CA THR A 213 -3.25 15.23 5.49
C THR A 213 -4.40 14.27 5.72
N LYS A 214 -5.46 14.39 4.90
CA LYS A 214 -6.58 13.47 4.92
C LYS A 214 -6.28 12.25 4.06
N VAL A 215 -6.54 11.07 4.61
CA VAL A 215 -6.39 9.79 3.89
C VAL A 215 -7.66 8.96 4.01
N SER A 216 -7.89 8.11 3.01
CA SER A 216 -8.89 7.04 3.05
C SER A 216 -8.19 5.71 2.87
N ILE A 217 -8.54 4.72 3.69
CA ILE A 217 -7.83 3.44 3.74
C ILE A 217 -8.79 2.29 3.48
N GLY A 218 -8.49 1.49 2.45
CA GLY A 218 -9.12 0.21 2.19
C GLY A 218 -8.27 -0.91 2.78
N VAL A 219 -8.90 -1.82 3.53
CA VAL A 219 -8.23 -2.94 4.19
C VAL A 219 -8.72 -4.25 3.57
N SER A 220 -7.80 -5.11 3.13
CA SER A 220 -8.11 -6.44 2.61
C SER A 220 -8.44 -7.45 3.72
N THR A 221 -8.85 -8.66 3.33
CA THR A 221 -8.76 -9.84 4.20
C THR A 221 -7.29 -10.22 4.42
N ILE A 222 -7.01 -10.93 5.52
CA ILE A 222 -5.69 -11.51 5.77
C ILE A 222 -5.50 -12.69 4.81
N VAL A 223 -4.34 -12.76 4.17
CA VAL A 223 -3.93 -13.86 3.29
C VAL A 223 -2.75 -14.59 3.91
N ASP A 224 -2.70 -15.91 3.76
CA ASP A 224 -1.69 -16.81 4.30
C ASP A 224 -0.65 -17.24 3.26
N ASN A 225 -0.75 -16.70 2.05
CA ASN A 225 0.20 -16.97 0.99
C ASN A 225 0.45 -15.74 0.12
N ILE A 226 1.71 -15.53 -0.24
CA ILE A 226 2.13 -14.39 -1.06
C ILE A 226 1.44 -14.33 -2.44
N LYS A 227 1.08 -15.49 -3.03
CA LYS A 227 0.36 -15.57 -4.32
C LYS A 227 -1.02 -14.89 -4.28
N ASP A 228 -1.61 -14.78 -3.08
CA ASP A 228 -2.92 -14.19 -2.88
C ASP A 228 -2.89 -12.67 -2.68
N LEU A 229 -1.70 -12.05 -2.67
CA LEU A 229 -1.56 -10.59 -2.50
C LEU A 229 -2.23 -9.78 -3.62
N ALA A 230 -2.26 -10.29 -4.87
CA ALA A 230 -3.01 -9.64 -5.95
C ALA A 230 -4.51 -9.57 -5.66
N ARG A 231 -5.07 -10.67 -5.11
CA ARG A 231 -6.47 -10.71 -4.65
C ARG A 231 -6.69 -9.75 -3.49
N ALA A 232 -5.81 -9.76 -2.48
CA ALA A 232 -5.90 -8.88 -1.34
C ALA A 232 -5.84 -7.39 -1.75
N TYR A 233 -4.99 -7.03 -2.71
CA TYR A 233 -4.96 -5.68 -3.25
C TYR A 233 -6.27 -5.28 -3.93
N LYS A 234 -6.85 -6.16 -4.76
CA LYS A 234 -8.17 -5.95 -5.37
C LYS A 234 -9.28 -5.79 -4.31
N GLU A 235 -9.22 -6.57 -3.23
CA GLU A 235 -10.14 -6.42 -2.10
C GLU A 235 -10.04 -5.04 -1.43
N ALA A 236 -8.82 -4.55 -1.19
CA ALA A 236 -8.61 -3.22 -0.62
C ALA A 236 -9.11 -2.09 -1.56
N GLN A 237 -8.94 -2.25 -2.89
CA GLN A 237 -9.51 -1.33 -3.87
C GLN A 237 -11.04 -1.33 -3.82
N ILE A 238 -11.65 -2.52 -3.83
CA ILE A 238 -13.12 -2.66 -3.73
C ILE A 238 -13.62 -2.05 -2.42
N ALA A 239 -12.89 -2.23 -1.30
CA ALA A 239 -13.26 -1.64 -0.02
C ALA A 239 -13.36 -0.11 -0.12
N LEU A 240 -12.38 0.55 -0.71
CA LEU A 240 -12.43 2.00 -0.93
C LEU A 240 -13.55 2.43 -1.86
N ASP A 241 -13.75 1.72 -2.97
CA ASP A 241 -14.74 2.11 -3.96
C ASP A 241 -16.17 1.90 -3.45
N VAL A 242 -16.43 0.79 -2.74
CA VAL A 242 -17.71 0.54 -2.09
C VAL A 242 -17.92 1.50 -0.92
N GLY A 243 -16.86 1.79 -0.15
CA GLY A 243 -16.89 2.76 0.94
C GLY A 243 -17.31 4.15 0.49
N LYS A 244 -16.78 4.64 -0.64
CA LYS A 244 -17.19 5.93 -1.23
C LYS A 244 -18.69 6.01 -1.52
N VAL A 245 -19.31 4.89 -1.83
CA VAL A 245 -20.75 4.83 -2.14
C VAL A 245 -21.59 4.68 -0.87
N PHE A 246 -21.23 3.74 0.00
CA PHE A 246 -22.11 3.33 1.10
C PHE A 246 -21.71 3.87 2.47
N GLU A 247 -20.42 4.17 2.67
CA GLU A 247 -19.82 4.58 3.95
C GLU A 247 -19.02 5.89 3.84
N THR A 248 -19.64 6.90 3.25
CA THR A 248 -19.00 8.18 2.88
C THR A 248 -18.31 8.93 4.02
N GLU A 249 -18.66 8.65 5.27
CA GLU A 249 -18.09 9.31 6.45
C GLU A 249 -16.90 8.55 7.06
N LYS A 250 -16.67 7.31 6.62
CA LYS A 250 -15.59 6.49 7.16
C LYS A 250 -14.29 6.69 6.38
N SER A 251 -13.23 7.00 7.11
CA SER A 251 -11.87 7.05 6.55
C SER A 251 -11.23 5.67 6.41
N VAL A 252 -11.70 4.67 7.17
CA VAL A 252 -11.23 3.28 7.11
C VAL A 252 -12.38 2.38 6.71
N VAL A 253 -12.19 1.59 5.66
CA VAL A 253 -13.18 0.62 5.16
C VAL A 253 -12.52 -0.73 5.00
N SER A 254 -12.99 -1.74 5.75
CA SER A 254 -12.54 -3.12 5.64
C SER A 254 -13.40 -3.89 4.63
N TYR A 255 -12.75 -4.66 3.75
CA TYR A 255 -13.43 -5.49 2.75
C TYR A 255 -14.39 -6.50 3.39
N GLU A 256 -14.02 -7.07 4.53
CA GLU A 256 -14.84 -8.05 5.24
C GLU A 256 -16.16 -7.45 5.74
N ASN A 257 -16.15 -6.17 6.10
CA ASN A 257 -17.32 -5.48 6.67
C ASN A 257 -18.25 -4.85 5.63
N LEU A 258 -17.96 -4.99 4.33
CA LEU A 258 -18.78 -4.40 3.26
C LEU A 258 -20.19 -5.01 3.15
N GLY A 259 -20.37 -6.23 3.62
CA GLY A 259 -21.67 -6.91 3.61
C GLY A 259 -22.31 -6.93 2.22
N ILE A 260 -23.61 -6.62 2.17
CA ILE A 260 -24.41 -6.61 0.94
C ILE A 260 -23.97 -5.51 -0.05
N GLY A 261 -23.33 -4.45 0.42
CA GLY A 261 -22.82 -3.36 -0.43
C GLY A 261 -21.87 -3.85 -1.51
N ARG A 262 -21.04 -4.85 -1.18
CA ARG A 262 -20.10 -5.48 -2.11
C ARG A 262 -20.82 -6.19 -3.26
N LEU A 263 -21.93 -6.87 -2.98
CA LEU A 263 -22.74 -7.55 -4.01
C LEU A 263 -23.41 -6.52 -4.94
N ILE A 264 -24.02 -5.50 -4.36
CA ILE A 264 -24.71 -4.45 -5.11
C ILE A 264 -23.72 -3.71 -6.02
N TYR A 265 -22.51 -3.41 -5.54
CA TYR A 265 -21.50 -2.71 -6.33
C TYR A 265 -21.05 -3.48 -7.59
N GLN A 266 -21.17 -4.81 -7.59
CA GLN A 266 -20.82 -5.68 -8.72
C GLN A 266 -21.98 -5.91 -9.69
N LEU A 267 -23.21 -5.48 -9.35
CA LEU A 267 -24.36 -5.68 -10.23
C LEU A 267 -24.31 -4.73 -11.44
N PRO A 268 -24.72 -5.20 -12.62
CA PRO A 268 -24.96 -4.34 -13.77
C PRO A 268 -25.99 -3.25 -13.45
N THR A 269 -25.73 -2.02 -13.90
CA THR A 269 -26.65 -0.89 -13.67
C THR A 269 -28.06 -1.14 -14.23
N THR A 270 -28.14 -1.82 -15.37
CA THR A 270 -29.45 -2.21 -15.98
C THR A 270 -30.26 -3.11 -15.07
N LEU A 271 -29.64 -4.09 -14.42
CA LEU A 271 -30.30 -4.96 -13.45
C LEU A 271 -30.75 -4.16 -12.21
N CYS A 272 -29.93 -3.23 -11.76
CA CYS A 272 -30.27 -2.33 -10.65
C CYS A 272 -31.50 -1.45 -10.98
N GLU A 273 -31.56 -0.89 -12.18
CA GLU A 273 -32.68 -0.07 -12.66
C GLU A 273 -33.98 -0.90 -12.76
N MET A 274 -33.90 -2.09 -13.35
CA MET A 274 -35.04 -3.01 -13.43
C MET A 274 -35.58 -3.37 -12.04
N PHE A 275 -34.68 -3.70 -11.10
CA PHE A 275 -35.07 -4.01 -9.73
C PHE A 275 -35.79 -2.85 -9.05
N LEU A 276 -35.32 -1.61 -9.19
CA LEU A 276 -35.97 -0.43 -8.63
C LEU A 276 -37.37 -0.23 -9.24
N GLN A 277 -37.53 -0.44 -10.55
CA GLN A 277 -38.84 -0.36 -11.22
C GLN A 277 -39.83 -1.42 -10.72
N GLU A 278 -39.35 -2.63 -10.46
CA GLU A 278 -40.18 -3.71 -9.92
C GLU A 278 -40.59 -3.46 -8.48
N VAL A 279 -39.68 -2.98 -7.63
CA VAL A 279 -39.96 -2.74 -6.22
C VAL A 279 -40.89 -1.56 -6.01
N PHE A 280 -40.73 -0.48 -6.79
CA PHE A 280 -41.48 0.76 -6.62
C PHE A 280 -42.56 1.00 -7.70
N LYS A 281 -43.27 -0.05 -8.10
CA LYS A 281 -44.37 0.04 -9.08
C LYS A 281 -45.46 1.06 -8.72
N LYS A 282 -45.72 1.31 -7.43
CA LYS A 282 -46.81 2.16 -6.93
C LYS A 282 -46.38 3.58 -6.56
N GLY A 283 -45.11 3.90 -6.61
CA GLY A 283 -44.60 5.23 -6.26
C GLY A 283 -43.07 5.28 -6.24
N SER A 284 -42.50 6.40 -6.63
CA SER A 284 -41.05 6.53 -6.67
C SER A 284 -40.48 6.89 -5.30
N LEU A 285 -39.24 6.47 -5.03
CA LEU A 285 -38.47 6.90 -3.85
C LEU A 285 -38.32 8.42 -3.80
N GLU A 286 -38.45 9.09 -4.93
CA GLU A 286 -38.37 10.54 -5.06
C GLU A 286 -39.59 11.26 -4.47
N SER A 287 -40.72 10.54 -4.29
CA SER A 287 -41.88 11.08 -3.59
C SER A 287 -41.73 11.09 -2.05
N LEU A 288 -40.68 10.48 -1.51
CA LEU A 288 -40.43 10.47 -0.09
C LEU A 288 -39.68 11.75 0.34
N ASP A 289 -40.29 12.49 1.26
CA ASP A 289 -39.69 13.68 1.85
C ASP A 289 -38.51 13.31 2.76
N ARG A 290 -37.67 14.30 3.07
CA ARG A 290 -36.47 14.13 3.90
C ARG A 290 -36.79 13.55 5.27
N GLU A 291 -37.89 13.94 5.87
CA GLU A 291 -38.32 13.45 7.19
C GLU A 291 -38.64 11.94 7.15
N THR A 292 -39.32 11.52 6.08
CA THR A 292 -39.62 10.10 5.83
C THR A 292 -38.35 9.28 5.64
N LEU A 293 -37.40 9.78 4.85
CA LEU A 293 -36.10 9.10 4.65
C LEU A 293 -35.30 8.98 5.96
N MET A 294 -35.26 10.04 6.79
CA MET A 294 -34.62 9.98 8.11
C MET A 294 -35.32 8.96 9.02
N THR A 295 -36.67 8.88 8.95
CA THR A 295 -37.44 7.90 9.72
C THR A 295 -37.07 6.47 9.32
N ILE A 296 -36.97 6.19 8.01
CA ILE A 296 -36.60 4.88 7.47
C ILE A 296 -35.17 4.52 7.91
N GLN A 297 -34.22 5.45 7.77
CA GLN A 297 -32.84 5.20 8.16
C GLN A 297 -32.74 4.87 9.65
N CYS A 298 -33.32 5.70 10.50
CA CYS A 298 -33.31 5.48 11.94
C CYS A 298 -34.01 4.16 12.34
N PHE A 299 -35.06 3.76 11.61
CA PHE A 299 -35.78 2.49 11.84
C PHE A 299 -34.90 1.28 11.50
N PHE A 300 -34.15 1.32 10.42
CA PHE A 300 -33.18 0.28 10.08
C PHE A 300 -31.99 0.23 11.07
N GLU A 301 -31.45 1.38 11.48
CA GLU A 301 -30.37 1.45 12.46
C GLU A 301 -30.75 0.91 13.84
N ASN A 302 -32.03 0.94 14.18
CA ASN A 302 -32.57 0.37 15.41
C ASN A 302 -33.20 -1.01 15.23
N ASN A 303 -32.75 -1.79 14.23
CA ASN A 303 -33.19 -3.17 13.99
C ASN A 303 -34.72 -3.33 13.92
N LEU A 304 -35.40 -2.42 13.24
CA LEU A 304 -36.86 -2.39 13.09
C LEU A 304 -37.63 -2.27 14.42
N ASN A 305 -36.98 -1.76 15.47
CA ASN A 305 -37.61 -1.59 16.76
C ASN A 305 -38.33 -0.24 16.87
N VAL A 306 -39.68 -0.29 16.86
CA VAL A 306 -40.54 0.90 16.91
C VAL A 306 -40.27 1.75 18.16
N SER A 307 -40.06 1.13 19.33
CA SER A 307 -39.87 1.85 20.60
C SER A 307 -38.52 2.56 20.68
N GLU A 308 -37.45 1.91 20.23
CA GLU A 308 -36.12 2.52 20.16
C GLU A 308 -36.08 3.66 19.14
N THR A 309 -36.63 3.41 17.95
CA THR A 309 -36.69 4.42 16.88
C THR A 309 -37.47 5.66 17.33
N SER A 310 -38.62 5.49 17.98
CA SER A 310 -39.41 6.62 18.46
C SER A 310 -38.65 7.47 19.48
N ARG A 311 -37.89 6.82 20.40
CA ARG A 311 -37.01 7.51 21.37
C ARG A 311 -35.91 8.30 20.66
N LYS A 312 -35.22 7.68 19.71
CA LYS A 312 -34.12 8.34 18.97
C LYS A 312 -34.61 9.50 18.08
N LEU A 313 -35.81 9.40 17.52
CA LEU A 313 -36.41 10.48 16.72
C LEU A 313 -37.13 11.53 17.57
N PHE A 314 -37.18 11.36 18.90
CA PHE A 314 -37.91 12.25 19.82
C PHE A 314 -39.39 12.41 19.44
N VAL A 315 -40.04 11.34 18.97
CA VAL A 315 -41.46 11.34 18.60
C VAL A 315 -42.25 10.33 19.44
N HIS A 316 -43.55 10.59 19.58
CA HIS A 316 -44.41 9.61 20.21
C HIS A 316 -44.50 8.34 19.34
N ARG A 317 -44.63 7.16 19.99
CA ARG A 317 -44.73 5.85 19.28
C ARG A 317 -45.84 5.84 18.20
N ASN A 318 -46.97 6.44 18.50
CA ASN A 318 -48.09 6.49 17.53
C ASN A 318 -47.73 7.34 16.28
N THR A 319 -46.98 8.39 16.46
CA THR A 319 -46.47 9.22 15.35
C THR A 319 -45.53 8.40 14.43
N LEU A 320 -44.65 7.60 15.03
CA LEU A 320 -43.76 6.71 14.25
C LEU A 320 -44.59 5.66 13.49
N VAL A 321 -45.57 5.03 14.15
CA VAL A 321 -46.46 4.05 13.47
C VAL A 321 -47.20 4.72 12.32
N TYR A 322 -47.73 5.92 12.49
CA TYR A 322 -48.34 6.68 11.42
C TYR A 322 -47.39 6.95 10.23
N ARG A 323 -46.13 7.31 10.54
CA ARG A 323 -45.10 7.51 9.49
C ARG A 323 -44.81 6.19 8.73
N LEU A 324 -44.67 5.09 9.43
CA LEU A 324 -44.46 3.77 8.81
C LEU A 324 -45.68 3.36 7.92
N GLU A 325 -46.89 3.66 8.36
CA GLU A 325 -48.11 3.41 7.54
C GLU A 325 -48.17 4.33 6.30
N LYS A 326 -47.70 5.59 6.42
CA LYS A 326 -47.54 6.50 5.29
C LYS A 326 -46.55 5.92 4.26
N ILE A 327 -45.39 5.39 4.72
CA ILE A 327 -44.41 4.73 3.85
C ILE A 327 -45.04 3.55 3.12
N ARG A 328 -45.74 2.69 3.85
CA ARG A 328 -46.49 1.55 3.25
C ARG A 328 -47.45 2.00 2.17
N LYS A 329 -48.23 3.04 2.42
CA LYS A 329 -49.20 3.56 1.41
C LYS A 329 -48.50 4.11 0.17
N LEU A 330 -47.35 4.77 0.32
CA LEU A 330 -46.60 5.37 -0.79
C LEU A 330 -45.81 4.34 -1.61
N THR A 331 -45.26 3.33 -0.96
CA THR A 331 -44.33 2.38 -1.62
C THR A 331 -44.93 0.98 -1.83
N GLY A 332 -45.98 0.64 -1.09
CA GLY A 332 -46.53 -0.70 -1.05
C GLY A 332 -45.83 -1.67 -0.11
N LEU A 333 -44.72 -1.24 0.54
CA LEU A 333 -43.90 -2.06 1.40
C LEU A 333 -44.09 -1.68 2.88
N ASP A 334 -44.49 -2.65 3.68
CA ASP A 334 -44.59 -2.48 5.13
C ASP A 334 -43.22 -2.78 5.81
N LEU A 335 -42.51 -1.77 6.25
CA LEU A 335 -41.20 -1.93 6.85
C LEU A 335 -41.19 -2.68 8.19
N ARG A 336 -42.35 -3.01 8.74
CA ARG A 336 -42.49 -3.84 9.95
C ARG A 336 -42.43 -5.34 9.59
N GLU A 337 -42.63 -5.68 8.32
CA GLU A 337 -42.50 -7.04 7.78
C GLU A 337 -41.05 -7.22 7.28
N PHE A 338 -40.39 -8.28 7.75
CA PHE A 338 -38.96 -8.52 7.50
C PHE A 338 -38.62 -8.55 6.00
N GLU A 339 -39.34 -9.27 5.19
CA GLU A 339 -39.11 -9.39 3.73
C GLU A 339 -39.25 -8.03 3.02
N HIS A 340 -40.26 -7.24 3.41
CA HIS A 340 -40.47 -5.91 2.85
C HIS A 340 -39.38 -4.94 3.32
N ALA A 341 -38.92 -5.06 4.57
CA ALA A 341 -37.84 -4.25 5.11
C ALA A 341 -36.50 -4.53 4.38
N ILE A 342 -36.17 -5.82 4.15
CA ILE A 342 -34.95 -6.20 3.38
C ILE A 342 -35.04 -5.65 1.96
N THR A 343 -36.16 -5.90 1.26
CA THR A 343 -36.39 -5.42 -0.10
C THR A 343 -36.20 -3.90 -0.19
N PHE A 344 -36.79 -3.17 0.75
CA PHE A 344 -36.65 -1.72 0.81
C PHE A 344 -35.20 -1.26 1.09
N LYS A 345 -34.52 -1.92 2.04
CA LYS A 345 -33.11 -1.65 2.37
C LYS A 345 -32.22 -1.83 1.16
N VAL A 346 -32.37 -2.95 0.44
CA VAL A 346 -31.62 -3.23 -0.79
C VAL A 346 -31.93 -2.18 -1.85
N ALA A 347 -33.19 -1.80 -2.03
CA ALA A 347 -33.59 -0.79 -3.00
C ALA A 347 -32.97 0.60 -2.70
N LEU A 348 -32.90 1.00 -1.44
CA LEU A 348 -32.18 2.23 -1.04
C LEU A 348 -30.68 2.15 -1.38
N MET A 349 -30.05 1.02 -1.13
CA MET A 349 -28.64 0.82 -1.45
C MET A 349 -28.42 0.84 -2.97
N VAL A 350 -29.27 0.15 -3.74
CA VAL A 350 -29.23 0.16 -5.21
C VAL A 350 -29.41 1.59 -5.76
N LYS A 351 -30.33 2.38 -5.22
CA LYS A 351 -30.50 3.78 -5.60
C LYS A 351 -29.23 4.60 -5.31
N LYS A 352 -28.63 4.43 -4.12
CA LYS A 352 -27.39 5.13 -3.73
C LYS A 352 -26.24 4.77 -4.68
N TYR A 353 -26.14 3.48 -5.07
CA TYR A 353 -25.16 3.01 -6.04
C TYR A 353 -25.35 3.64 -7.42
N LEU A 354 -26.57 3.65 -7.95
CA LEU A 354 -26.86 4.26 -9.25
C LEU A 354 -26.57 5.76 -9.25
N SER A 355 -26.92 6.46 -8.17
CA SER A 355 -26.66 7.90 -8.02
C SER A 355 -25.15 8.24 -7.92
N SER A 356 -24.29 7.29 -7.54
CA SER A 356 -22.84 7.46 -7.48
C SER A 356 -22.15 7.26 -8.82
N LYS A 357 -22.83 6.69 -9.82
CA LYS A 357 -22.27 6.52 -11.16
C LYS A 357 -22.43 7.82 -11.96
N PRO A 358 -21.39 8.25 -12.69
CA PRO A 358 -21.54 9.40 -13.58
C PRO A 358 -22.66 9.10 -14.58
N SER A 359 -23.58 10.06 -14.76
CA SER A 359 -24.61 9.98 -15.80
C SER A 359 -23.96 9.69 -17.14
N LYS A 360 -24.33 8.57 -17.77
CA LYS A 360 -23.98 8.33 -19.16
C LYS A 360 -24.81 9.31 -20.02
N TYR A 361 -24.24 10.49 -20.29
CA TYR A 361 -24.63 11.36 -21.38
C TYR A 361 -23.41 11.73 -22.19
#